data_0d584daf6eac77c4656a84ffaca874ac
#
_entry.id   0d584daf6eac77c4656a84ffaca874ac
#
_cell.length_a   1.000
_cell.length_b   1.000
_cell.length_c   1.000
_cell.angle_alpha   90.00
_cell.angle_beta   90.00
_cell.angle_gamma   90.00
#
_symmetry.space_group_name_H-M   'P 1'
#
loop_
_entity.id
_entity.type
_entity.pdbx_description
1 polymer ?
#
loop_
_entity_poly.entity_id
_entity_poly.type
_entity_poly.pdbx_seq_one_letter_code
_entity_poly.pdbx_strand_id
1 'polypeptide(L)'
;FRLDGASSGDESGRAVSTIGDLNKDGYDDIIIGAPGADSDKGESYVVFGKRSWSRYMRLSSLNGKTGFALSGVSSGDRSGISVASAGDVDDDGYDDLFIGASHQDESTTKPNVGYAYVFHGKKSGYKSTVKLKDCDGSSGSIGCFRFFGVYSNDYWGYSVGTAGDFDGDGIDEMLVGGPYADFDDANTGQTAMHWGNKNGFREEILLAVTPPDNERISFHGNESGGTVGWSVDTAGDMNGDGYDDIVIGAFHSDSHSDAVSGGVTYIVFGDSRSAFTDTNDLTELDGNNGFRLLGDNVNDYSGYSVSTLGDINGDGYDDIIVGKPERYAETPHAYVYFGKASGYTA
;
A
#
# COMPACT_ATOMS: atom_id res chain seq x y z
N PHE A 1 -24.08 9.67 -2.78
CA PHE A 1 -23.64 10.97 -2.22
C PHE A 1 -22.30 11.36 -2.82
N ARG A 2 -21.88 12.61 -2.65
CA ARG A 2 -20.61 13.12 -3.19
C ARG A 2 -19.80 13.74 -2.06
N LEU A 3 -18.49 13.49 -2.08
CA LEU A 3 -17.50 14.15 -1.24
C LEU A 3 -16.81 15.23 -2.07
N ASP A 4 -16.89 16.47 -1.62
CA ASP A 4 -16.25 17.61 -2.28
C ASP A 4 -14.91 17.88 -1.60
N GLY A 5 -13.83 18.04 -2.40
CA GLY A 5 -12.51 18.41 -1.92
C GLY A 5 -12.51 19.69 -1.08
N ALA A 6 -11.45 19.93 -0.32
CA ALA A 6 -11.34 21.08 0.55
C ALA A 6 -11.07 22.35 -0.24
N SER A 7 -10.15 22.33 -1.20
CA SER A 7 -9.77 23.45 -2.05
C SER A 7 -9.49 23.03 -3.50
N SER A 8 -9.40 23.99 -4.39
CA SER A 8 -9.03 23.75 -5.78
C SER A 8 -7.53 23.49 -5.88
N GLY A 9 -7.15 22.45 -6.61
CA GLY A 9 -5.75 22.07 -6.79
C GLY A 9 -5.23 21.03 -5.78
N ASP A 10 -6.01 20.68 -4.74
CA ASP A 10 -5.61 19.72 -3.72
C ASP A 10 -5.49 18.29 -4.24
N GLU A 11 -5.95 18.00 -5.46
CA GLU A 11 -5.98 16.64 -6.03
C GLU A 11 -6.77 15.62 -5.17
N SER A 12 -7.77 16.08 -4.39
CA SER A 12 -8.63 15.19 -3.57
C SER A 12 -9.25 14.08 -4.40
N GLY A 13 -9.06 12.82 -3.97
CA GLY A 13 -9.48 11.64 -4.69
C GLY A 13 -8.39 11.07 -5.60
N ARG A 14 -7.13 11.53 -5.48
CA ARG A 14 -5.98 10.93 -6.17
C ARG A 14 -5.81 9.46 -5.78
N ALA A 15 -6.01 9.15 -4.50
CA ALA A 15 -6.13 7.81 -3.94
C ALA A 15 -7.35 7.75 -3.03
N VAL A 16 -8.03 6.62 -3.00
CA VAL A 16 -9.19 6.36 -2.13
C VAL A 16 -9.16 4.89 -1.72
N SER A 17 -9.59 4.61 -0.48
CA SER A 17 -9.72 3.24 0.02
C SER A 17 -10.83 3.16 1.08
N THR A 18 -11.36 1.97 1.29
CA THR A 18 -12.00 1.59 2.55
C THR A 18 -10.90 1.33 3.58
N ILE A 19 -11.19 1.58 4.85
CA ILE A 19 -10.23 1.36 5.96
C ILE A 19 -10.89 0.58 7.11
N GLY A 20 -11.90 -0.23 6.79
CA GLY A 20 -12.66 -0.96 7.80
C GLY A 20 -13.35 -0.04 8.80
N ASP A 21 -13.68 -0.56 9.97
CA ASP A 21 -14.36 0.17 11.05
C ASP A 21 -13.35 0.75 12.06
N LEU A 22 -12.65 1.83 11.64
CA LEU A 22 -11.58 2.51 12.39
C LEU A 22 -12.01 2.95 13.81
N ASN A 23 -13.32 3.12 14.03
CA ASN A 23 -13.87 3.65 15.30
C ASN A 23 -14.78 2.68 16.04
N LYS A 24 -15.02 1.48 15.50
CA LYS A 24 -15.94 0.44 16.02
C LYS A 24 -17.36 0.91 16.25
N ASP A 25 -17.92 1.69 15.30
CA ASP A 25 -19.30 2.14 15.35
C ASP A 25 -20.25 1.24 14.54
N GLY A 26 -19.73 0.22 13.85
CA GLY A 26 -20.45 -0.76 13.04
C GLY A 26 -20.64 -0.35 11.59
N TYR A 27 -19.90 0.64 11.11
CA TYR A 27 -19.87 1.09 9.71
C TYR A 27 -18.44 1.24 9.25
N ASP A 28 -18.12 0.67 8.10
CA ASP A 28 -16.80 0.86 7.49
C ASP A 28 -16.56 2.33 7.15
N ASP A 29 -15.35 2.77 7.37
CA ASP A 29 -14.86 4.12 7.13
C ASP A 29 -14.10 4.20 5.80
N ILE A 30 -13.88 5.40 5.29
CA ILE A 30 -13.13 5.62 4.06
C ILE A 30 -12.04 6.67 4.26
N ILE A 31 -10.95 6.51 3.50
CA ILE A 31 -9.87 7.49 3.42
C ILE A 31 -9.75 8.04 2.00
N ILE A 32 -9.47 9.33 1.89
CA ILE A 32 -9.28 10.05 0.63
C ILE A 32 -7.96 10.81 0.69
N GLY A 33 -7.04 10.53 -0.22
CA GLY A 33 -5.80 11.26 -0.39
C GLY A 33 -5.97 12.52 -1.24
N ALA A 34 -5.27 13.58 -0.86
CA ALA A 34 -5.22 14.89 -1.51
C ALA A 34 -3.77 15.40 -1.53
N PRO A 35 -2.87 14.79 -2.33
CA PRO A 35 -1.43 15.07 -2.28
C PRO A 35 -1.02 16.48 -2.72
N GLY A 36 -1.88 17.19 -3.46
CA GLY A 36 -1.66 18.58 -3.85
C GLY A 36 -2.02 19.63 -2.79
N ALA A 37 -2.60 19.22 -1.65
CA ALA A 37 -3.04 20.14 -0.63
C ALA A 37 -1.86 20.90 0.02
N ASP A 38 -2.10 22.17 0.43
CA ASP A 38 -1.16 23.02 1.15
C ASP A 38 0.24 23.08 0.49
N SER A 39 0.28 23.42 -0.80
CA SER A 39 1.53 23.48 -1.60
C SER A 39 2.26 22.14 -1.71
N ASP A 40 1.53 21.10 -2.11
CA ASP A 40 2.01 19.72 -2.24
C ASP A 40 2.55 19.11 -0.93
N LYS A 41 2.20 19.68 0.21
CA LYS A 41 2.44 19.06 1.51
C LYS A 41 1.62 17.78 1.65
N GLY A 42 0.41 17.83 1.12
CA GLY A 42 -0.56 16.75 1.10
C GLY A 42 -1.39 16.65 2.37
N GLU A 43 -2.61 16.22 2.18
CA GLU A 43 -3.56 15.86 3.24
C GLU A 43 -4.26 14.55 2.90
N SER A 44 -4.69 13.85 3.94
CA SER A 44 -5.61 12.72 3.81
C SER A 44 -6.84 12.96 4.67
N TYR A 45 -8.00 12.56 4.20
CA TYR A 45 -9.27 12.78 4.88
C TYR A 45 -9.93 11.45 5.20
N VAL A 46 -10.14 11.18 6.48
CA VAL A 46 -10.95 10.06 6.97
C VAL A 46 -12.39 10.54 7.12
N VAL A 47 -13.32 9.78 6.58
CA VAL A 47 -14.76 10.06 6.68
C VAL A 47 -15.44 8.85 7.32
N PHE A 48 -15.98 9.05 8.52
CA PHE A 48 -16.63 7.97 9.25
C PHE A 48 -17.94 7.53 8.59
N GLY A 49 -18.09 6.21 8.50
CA GLY A 49 -19.27 5.54 8.01
C GLY A 49 -20.53 5.90 8.80
N LYS A 50 -21.69 5.68 8.23
CA LYS A 50 -22.97 5.89 8.90
C LYS A 50 -24.15 5.40 8.07
N ARG A 51 -25.25 5.11 8.75
CA ARG A 51 -26.47 4.60 8.14
C ARG A 51 -27.08 5.47 7.04
N SER A 52 -26.93 6.80 7.14
CA SER A 52 -27.57 7.73 6.18
C SER A 52 -26.67 8.91 5.86
N TRP A 53 -26.65 9.27 4.57
CA TRP A 53 -25.79 10.31 4.03
C TRP A 53 -26.59 11.47 3.46
N SER A 54 -26.09 12.69 3.64
CA SER A 54 -26.54 13.86 2.89
C SER A 54 -26.09 13.72 1.42
N ARG A 55 -26.75 14.46 0.53
CA ARG A 55 -26.44 14.40 -0.91
C ARG A 55 -24.97 14.71 -1.20
N TYR A 56 -24.34 15.57 -0.40
CA TYR A 56 -22.92 15.91 -0.49
C TYR A 56 -22.36 16.27 0.88
N MET A 57 -21.04 16.14 1.03
CA MET A 57 -20.26 16.59 2.19
C MET A 57 -18.97 17.24 1.67
N ARG A 58 -18.52 18.31 2.32
CA ARG A 58 -17.21 18.89 2.06
C ARG A 58 -16.17 18.31 3.02
N LEU A 59 -15.02 17.89 2.51
CA LEU A 59 -13.93 17.37 3.34
C LEU A 59 -13.42 18.40 4.36
N SER A 60 -13.46 19.70 4.01
CA SER A 60 -13.15 20.79 4.95
C SER A 60 -14.11 20.94 6.13
N SER A 61 -15.26 20.23 6.14
CA SER A 61 -16.23 20.28 7.23
C SER A 61 -16.05 19.18 8.29
N LEU A 62 -15.03 18.35 8.15
CA LEU A 62 -14.70 17.30 9.11
C LEU A 62 -14.29 17.91 10.46
N ASN A 63 -14.71 17.29 11.56
CA ASN A 63 -14.69 17.93 12.88
C ASN A 63 -14.31 16.99 14.03
N GLY A 64 -13.76 15.81 13.72
CA GLY A 64 -13.41 14.76 14.68
C GLY A 64 -14.57 13.84 15.09
N LYS A 65 -15.81 14.17 14.68
CA LYS A 65 -17.00 13.34 14.90
C LYS A 65 -17.58 12.74 13.61
N THR A 66 -17.36 13.38 12.49
CA THR A 66 -17.78 12.92 11.17
C THR A 66 -16.61 12.44 10.33
N GLY A 67 -15.41 12.44 10.91
CA GLY A 67 -14.13 12.19 10.32
C GLY A 67 -13.12 13.26 10.69
N PHE A 68 -11.92 13.18 10.15
CA PHE A 68 -10.81 14.09 10.45
C PHE A 68 -9.84 14.18 9.27
N ALA A 69 -8.96 15.17 9.31
CA ALA A 69 -7.87 15.33 8.35
C ALA A 69 -6.53 14.91 8.97
N LEU A 70 -5.66 14.31 8.17
CA LEU A 70 -4.26 14.05 8.49
C LEU A 70 -3.42 14.94 7.58
N SER A 71 -2.69 15.89 8.19
CA SER A 71 -1.88 16.86 7.44
C SER A 71 -0.44 16.39 7.34
N GLY A 72 0.11 16.40 6.12
CA GLY A 72 1.51 16.06 5.83
C GLY A 72 2.52 16.89 6.61
N VAL A 73 3.81 16.71 6.35
CA VAL A 73 4.90 17.31 7.15
C VAL A 73 5.43 18.58 6.52
N SER A 74 5.94 18.52 5.29
CA SER A 74 6.56 19.64 4.59
C SER A 74 5.99 19.84 3.18
N SER A 75 6.13 21.03 2.64
CA SER A 75 5.75 21.32 1.25
C SER A 75 6.54 20.44 0.29
N GLY A 76 5.86 19.83 -0.65
CA GLY A 76 6.45 18.91 -1.62
C GLY A 76 6.39 17.43 -1.26
N ASP A 77 6.07 17.08 0.01
CA ASP A 77 6.06 15.70 0.50
C ASP A 77 4.98 14.81 -0.13
N ARG A 78 3.90 15.43 -0.65
CA ARG A 78 2.77 14.76 -1.31
C ARG A 78 2.11 13.67 -0.45
N SER A 79 1.96 13.89 0.86
CA SER A 79 1.24 12.98 1.74
C SER A 79 -0.17 12.69 1.22
N GLY A 80 -0.59 11.42 1.24
CA GLY A 80 -1.85 10.98 0.64
C GLY A 80 -1.74 10.68 -0.86
N ILE A 81 -0.51 10.52 -1.41
CA ILE A 81 -0.30 10.01 -2.77
C ILE A 81 -0.84 8.59 -2.93
N SER A 82 -0.71 7.79 -1.88
CA SER A 82 -1.35 6.49 -1.68
C SER A 82 -2.00 6.44 -0.31
N VAL A 83 -3.11 5.75 -0.20
CA VAL A 83 -3.86 5.50 1.05
C VAL A 83 -4.49 4.13 0.99
N ALA A 84 -4.52 3.42 2.13
CA ALA A 84 -5.09 2.09 2.26
C ALA A 84 -5.60 1.81 3.67
N SER A 85 -6.28 0.68 3.87
CA SER A 85 -6.34 0.00 5.15
C SER A 85 -4.97 -0.60 5.46
N ALA A 86 -4.61 -0.63 6.73
CA ALA A 86 -3.50 -1.43 7.22
C ALA A 86 -4.00 -2.76 7.81
N GLY A 87 -5.31 -2.90 8.04
CA GLY A 87 -5.91 -3.96 8.85
C GLY A 87 -5.78 -3.66 10.34
N ASP A 88 -5.97 -4.65 11.20
CA ASP A 88 -5.76 -4.58 12.66
C ASP A 88 -4.32 -5.05 12.96
N VAL A 89 -3.34 -4.15 12.77
CA VAL A 89 -1.91 -4.51 12.81
C VAL A 89 -1.36 -4.73 14.23
N ASP A 90 -2.11 -4.33 15.27
CA ASP A 90 -1.69 -4.49 16.67
C ASP A 90 -2.64 -5.34 17.52
N ASP A 91 -3.64 -6.00 16.89
CA ASP A 91 -4.63 -6.89 17.51
C ASP A 91 -5.39 -6.21 18.68
N ASP A 92 -5.63 -4.88 18.55
CA ASP A 92 -6.42 -4.11 19.51
C ASP A 92 -7.93 -4.13 19.17
N GLY A 93 -8.22 -4.64 18.00
CA GLY A 93 -9.54 -4.87 17.44
C GLY A 93 -10.15 -3.64 16.79
N TYR A 94 -9.40 -2.62 16.46
CA TYR A 94 -9.75 -1.51 15.58
C TYR A 94 -8.94 -1.64 14.30
N ASP A 95 -9.57 -1.41 13.16
CA ASP A 95 -8.82 -1.32 11.91
C ASP A 95 -7.93 -0.08 11.92
N ASP A 96 -6.76 -0.18 11.28
CA ASP A 96 -5.77 0.88 11.16
C ASP A 96 -5.71 1.42 9.74
N LEU A 97 -5.19 2.62 9.57
CA LEU A 97 -5.04 3.24 8.25
C LEU A 97 -3.58 3.48 7.87
N PHE A 98 -3.33 3.46 6.56
CA PHE A 98 -2.02 3.64 5.97
C PHE A 98 -1.99 4.81 5.00
N ILE A 99 -0.94 5.64 5.05
CA ILE A 99 -0.77 6.83 4.20
C ILE A 99 0.66 6.88 3.68
N GLY A 100 0.82 6.97 2.36
CA GLY A 100 2.11 7.21 1.73
C GLY A 100 2.40 8.69 1.52
N ALA A 101 3.69 9.06 1.66
CA ALA A 101 4.25 10.38 1.42
C ALA A 101 5.60 10.22 0.69
N SER A 102 5.54 9.71 -0.54
CA SER A 102 6.70 9.20 -1.27
C SER A 102 7.75 10.26 -1.63
N HIS A 103 7.36 11.53 -1.66
CA HIS A 103 8.27 12.63 -1.98
C HIS A 103 8.87 13.28 -0.72
N GLN A 104 8.60 12.73 0.46
CA GLN A 104 9.11 13.31 1.70
C GLN A 104 10.62 13.15 1.80
N ASP A 105 11.28 14.25 2.16
CA ASP A 105 12.72 14.34 2.36
C ASP A 105 13.09 13.96 3.80
N GLU A 106 14.18 13.22 4.01
CA GLU A 106 14.81 13.11 5.34
C GLU A 106 15.53 14.42 5.67
N SER A 107 16.19 15.01 4.65
CA SER A 107 16.93 16.27 4.76
C SER A 107 17.15 16.88 3.37
N THR A 108 17.66 18.10 3.31
CA THR A 108 18.02 18.77 2.05
C THR A 108 19.09 18.01 1.23
N THR A 109 19.83 17.09 1.85
CA THR A 109 20.84 16.26 1.19
C THR A 109 20.35 14.86 0.87
N LYS A 110 19.15 14.50 1.34
CA LYS A 110 18.48 13.23 1.09
C LYS A 110 17.03 13.48 0.65
N PRO A 111 16.82 13.91 -0.60
CA PRO A 111 15.49 14.16 -1.13
C PRO A 111 14.76 12.86 -1.45
N ASN A 112 13.44 12.90 -1.36
CA ASN A 112 12.52 11.86 -1.79
C ASN A 112 12.89 10.45 -1.27
N VAL A 113 13.39 10.36 -0.03
CA VAL A 113 13.60 9.04 0.58
C VAL A 113 12.27 8.30 0.71
N GLY A 114 11.18 9.05 0.88
CA GLY A 114 9.83 8.58 1.02
C GLY A 114 9.51 8.06 2.41
N TYR A 115 8.27 8.28 2.81
CA TYR A 115 7.69 7.90 4.09
C TYR A 115 6.34 7.22 3.91
N ALA A 116 6.00 6.37 4.88
CA ALA A 116 4.65 5.87 5.04
C ALA A 116 4.25 5.93 6.52
N TYR A 117 2.99 6.27 6.80
CA TYR A 117 2.48 6.50 8.14
C TYR A 117 1.33 5.55 8.43
N VAL A 118 1.41 4.82 9.54
CA VAL A 118 0.29 4.04 10.08
C VAL A 118 -0.32 4.82 11.24
N PHE A 119 -1.63 4.92 11.25
CA PHE A 119 -2.39 5.58 12.29
C PHE A 119 -3.41 4.60 12.87
N HIS A 120 -3.28 4.29 14.16
CA HIS A 120 -4.11 3.33 14.84
C HIS A 120 -5.55 3.80 15.03
N GLY A 121 -6.47 2.90 14.78
CA GLY A 121 -7.88 3.07 15.07
C GLY A 121 -8.14 3.24 16.57
N LYS A 122 -9.30 3.75 16.92
CA LYS A 122 -9.75 3.88 18.31
C LYS A 122 -11.19 4.33 18.40
N LYS A 123 -11.83 4.02 19.49
CA LYS A 123 -13.24 4.28 19.71
C LYS A 123 -13.67 5.75 19.54
N SER A 124 -12.84 6.71 19.92
CA SER A 124 -13.22 8.14 19.92
C SER A 124 -12.04 9.05 20.27
N GLY A 125 -12.30 10.36 20.30
CA GLY A 125 -11.29 11.35 20.69
C GLY A 125 -10.44 11.83 19.52
N TYR A 126 -10.92 11.65 18.30
CA TYR A 126 -10.26 12.20 17.12
C TYR A 126 -10.32 13.71 17.11
N LYS A 127 -9.20 14.37 16.86
CA LYS A 127 -9.14 15.80 16.57
C LYS A 127 -9.63 16.03 15.15
N SER A 128 -10.14 17.21 14.84
CA SER A 128 -10.51 17.57 13.44
C SER A 128 -9.33 17.51 12.48
N THR A 129 -8.12 17.75 12.98
CA THR A 129 -6.87 17.62 12.22
C THR A 129 -5.79 17.01 13.09
N VAL A 130 -5.10 16.01 12.56
CA VAL A 130 -3.92 15.36 13.10
C VAL A 130 -2.73 15.73 12.21
N LYS A 131 -1.56 15.97 12.80
CA LYS A 131 -0.34 16.31 12.04
C LYS A 131 0.58 15.10 12.01
N LEU A 132 0.87 14.58 10.83
CA LEU A 132 1.76 13.43 10.66
C LEU A 132 3.19 13.66 11.17
N LYS A 133 3.63 14.91 11.25
CA LYS A 133 4.91 15.23 11.90
C LYS A 133 4.98 14.82 13.39
N ASP A 134 3.84 14.68 14.05
CA ASP A 134 3.77 14.31 15.45
C ASP A 134 3.81 12.76 15.64
N CYS A 135 3.95 11.98 14.56
CA CYS A 135 4.17 10.51 14.54
C CYS A 135 5.66 10.14 14.73
N ASP A 136 6.49 11.05 15.20
CA ASP A 136 7.93 10.85 15.45
C ASP A 136 8.26 10.57 16.94
N GLY A 137 7.24 10.27 17.74
CA GLY A 137 7.38 10.01 19.17
C GLY A 137 7.66 11.24 20.06
N SER A 138 7.95 12.39 19.47
CA SER A 138 8.33 13.58 20.22
C SER A 138 7.18 14.22 21.01
N SER A 139 5.94 13.94 20.62
CA SER A 139 4.73 14.61 21.15
C SER A 139 3.91 13.76 22.14
N GLY A 140 4.43 12.59 22.55
CA GLY A 140 3.65 11.57 23.26
C GLY A 140 2.72 10.84 22.28
N SER A 141 2.49 9.55 22.47
CA SER A 141 1.80 8.68 21.53
C SER A 141 0.46 9.27 21.08
N ILE A 142 0.39 9.70 19.81
CA ILE A 142 -0.87 10.05 19.15
C ILE A 142 -1.52 8.83 18.47
N GLY A 143 -0.96 7.62 18.72
CA GLY A 143 -1.42 6.38 18.12
C GLY A 143 -1.02 6.30 16.65
N CYS A 144 0.25 6.54 16.34
CA CYS A 144 0.81 6.35 15.00
C CYS A 144 2.30 6.07 15.05
N PHE A 145 2.81 5.46 13.99
CA PHE A 145 4.23 5.27 13.71
C PHE A 145 4.50 5.49 12.22
N ARG A 146 5.78 5.48 11.82
CA ARG A 146 6.15 5.74 10.43
C ARG A 146 7.26 4.83 9.94
N PHE A 147 7.18 4.47 8.68
CA PHE A 147 8.24 3.91 7.89
C PHE A 147 8.97 5.02 7.13
N PHE A 148 10.27 4.88 6.90
CA PHE A 148 11.01 5.82 6.08
C PHE A 148 12.20 5.17 5.35
N GLY A 149 12.47 5.66 4.14
CA GLY A 149 13.58 5.22 3.29
C GLY A 149 14.93 5.74 3.77
N VAL A 150 16.00 5.18 3.23
CA VAL A 150 17.39 5.52 3.57
C VAL A 150 18.07 6.32 2.47
N TYR A 151 17.79 5.97 1.23
CA TYR A 151 18.49 6.54 0.08
C TYR A 151 17.61 7.55 -0.65
N SER A 152 18.27 8.52 -1.29
CA SER A 152 17.57 9.57 -2.03
C SER A 152 16.89 9.00 -3.27
N ASN A 153 15.66 9.43 -3.50
CA ASN A 153 14.84 9.06 -4.66
C ASN A 153 14.40 7.59 -4.73
N ASP A 154 14.35 6.89 -3.59
CA ASP A 154 13.73 5.56 -3.49
C ASP A 154 12.19 5.64 -3.54
N TYR A 155 11.63 6.77 -3.12
CA TYR A 155 10.20 7.04 -3.07
C TYR A 155 9.38 6.01 -2.28
N TRP A 156 9.88 5.53 -1.14
CA TRP A 156 9.13 4.65 -0.26
C TRP A 156 7.77 5.26 0.12
N GLY A 157 6.73 4.43 0.19
CA GLY A 157 5.35 4.90 0.37
C GLY A 157 4.71 5.42 -0.91
N TYR A 158 5.29 5.13 -2.09
CA TYR A 158 4.63 5.39 -3.38
C TYR A 158 3.33 4.59 -3.50
N SER A 159 3.35 3.35 -3.02
CA SER A 159 2.19 2.52 -2.77
C SER A 159 2.22 2.00 -1.34
N VAL A 160 1.05 1.84 -0.73
CA VAL A 160 0.84 1.21 0.57
C VAL A 160 -0.38 0.32 0.51
N GLY A 161 -0.40 -0.76 1.28
CA GLY A 161 -1.49 -1.72 1.33
C GLY A 161 -1.39 -2.63 2.56
N THR A 162 -2.45 -3.37 2.85
CA THR A 162 -2.38 -4.51 3.75
C THR A 162 -1.92 -5.74 2.99
N ALA A 163 -1.27 -6.68 3.68
CA ALA A 163 -1.03 -8.02 3.18
C ALA A 163 -2.10 -9.03 3.67
N GLY A 164 -3.03 -8.58 4.56
CA GLY A 164 -3.90 -9.48 5.30
C GLY A 164 -3.10 -10.30 6.31
N ASP A 165 -3.62 -11.43 6.74
CA ASP A 165 -2.94 -12.39 7.64
C ASP A 165 -2.03 -13.33 6.81
N PHE A 166 -0.91 -12.76 6.32
CA PHE A 166 0.00 -13.42 5.39
C PHE A 166 0.78 -14.59 6.02
N ASP A 167 1.02 -14.56 7.34
CA ASP A 167 1.73 -15.62 8.04
C ASP A 167 0.84 -16.53 8.93
N GLY A 168 -0.47 -16.27 8.94
CA GLY A 168 -1.47 -17.08 9.61
C GLY A 168 -1.48 -16.94 11.13
N ASP A 169 -0.92 -15.84 11.68
CA ASP A 169 -0.86 -15.62 13.14
C ASP A 169 -2.08 -14.85 13.68
N GLY A 170 -2.98 -14.40 12.80
CA GLY A 170 -4.23 -13.71 13.10
C GLY A 170 -4.09 -12.20 13.20
N ILE A 171 -2.96 -11.63 12.80
CA ILE A 171 -2.68 -10.19 12.81
C ILE A 171 -2.32 -9.77 11.37
N ASP A 172 -2.85 -8.64 10.91
CA ASP A 172 -2.60 -8.20 9.55
C ASP A 172 -1.19 -7.63 9.35
N GLU A 173 -0.59 -7.89 8.18
CA GLU A 173 0.69 -7.37 7.74
C GLU A 173 0.58 -6.14 6.86
N MET A 174 1.65 -5.36 6.80
CA MET A 174 1.71 -4.07 6.09
C MET A 174 2.67 -4.12 4.91
N LEU A 175 2.23 -3.60 3.75
CA LEU A 175 3.04 -3.48 2.54
C LEU A 175 3.41 -2.02 2.26
N VAL A 176 4.69 -1.79 1.97
CA VAL A 176 5.20 -0.48 1.53
C VAL A 176 6.01 -0.66 0.27
N GLY A 177 5.60 -0.02 -0.82
CA GLY A 177 6.34 -0.01 -2.08
C GLY A 177 7.31 1.16 -2.17
N GLY A 178 8.52 0.86 -2.67
CA GLY A 178 9.56 1.80 -3.05
C GLY A 178 10.03 1.50 -4.48
N PRO A 179 9.31 1.99 -5.51
CA PRO A 179 9.50 1.53 -6.89
C PRO A 179 10.83 1.93 -7.51
N TYR A 180 11.58 2.79 -6.87
CA TYR A 180 12.92 3.20 -7.31
C TYR A 180 14.01 2.82 -6.30
N ALA A 181 13.65 2.05 -5.27
CA ALA A 181 14.64 1.55 -4.31
C ALA A 181 15.64 0.61 -5.00
N ASP A 182 16.92 0.79 -4.66
CA ASP A 182 18.01 -0.01 -5.21
C ASP A 182 18.23 -1.23 -4.31
N PHE A 183 18.31 -2.42 -4.91
CA PHE A 183 18.76 -3.63 -4.23
C PHE A 183 20.16 -4.01 -4.72
N ASP A 184 20.28 -4.49 -5.95
CA ASP A 184 21.54 -4.87 -6.58
C ASP A 184 21.87 -3.97 -7.78
N ASP A 185 20.86 -3.50 -8.50
CA ASP A 185 20.94 -2.64 -9.68
C ASP A 185 20.05 -1.40 -9.51
N ALA A 186 20.34 -0.35 -10.27
CA ALA A 186 19.63 0.93 -10.16
C ALA A 186 18.14 0.79 -10.47
N ASN A 187 17.30 1.21 -9.52
CA ASN A 187 15.85 1.30 -9.63
C ASN A 187 15.15 -0.05 -9.95
N THR A 188 15.62 -1.15 -9.38
CA THR A 188 14.89 -2.43 -9.50
C THR A 188 13.52 -2.36 -8.87
N GLY A 189 13.37 -1.50 -7.85
CA GLY A 189 12.21 -1.40 -6.99
C GLY A 189 12.18 -2.49 -5.92
N GLN A 190 11.50 -2.16 -4.84
CA GLN A 190 11.29 -3.08 -3.71
C GLN A 190 9.90 -2.92 -3.12
N THR A 191 9.41 -3.99 -2.51
CA THR A 191 8.28 -3.97 -1.58
C THR A 191 8.76 -4.48 -0.23
N ALA A 192 8.62 -3.69 0.82
CA ALA A 192 8.82 -4.13 2.19
C ALA A 192 7.48 -4.59 2.77
N MET A 193 7.48 -5.74 3.43
CA MET A 193 6.36 -6.22 4.23
C MET A 193 6.77 -6.27 5.69
N HIS A 194 6.01 -5.63 6.55
CA HIS A 194 6.26 -5.60 7.99
C HIS A 194 5.20 -6.43 8.71
N TRP A 195 5.67 -7.31 9.58
CA TRP A 195 4.81 -8.18 10.37
C TRP A 195 3.97 -7.37 11.36
N GLY A 196 2.71 -7.77 11.52
CA GLY A 196 1.85 -7.28 12.58
C GLY A 196 2.41 -7.57 13.97
N ASN A 197 2.07 -6.80 15.00
CA ASN A 197 2.65 -6.96 16.32
C ASN A 197 1.76 -6.42 17.44
N LYS A 198 1.07 -7.30 18.14
CA LYS A 198 0.22 -6.98 19.30
C LYS A 198 0.95 -6.35 20.50
N ASN A 199 2.26 -6.33 20.50
CA ASN A 199 3.02 -5.63 21.54
C ASN A 199 3.31 -4.17 21.13
N GLY A 200 2.79 -3.74 19.98
CA GLY A 200 2.99 -2.42 19.40
C GLY A 200 4.28 -2.27 18.60
N PHE A 201 4.43 -1.13 17.97
CA PHE A 201 5.51 -0.82 17.04
C PHE A 201 6.44 0.25 17.60
N ARG A 202 7.68 0.26 17.11
CA ARG A 202 8.56 1.42 17.26
C ARG A 202 7.99 2.60 16.48
N GLU A 203 8.15 3.80 16.99
CA GLU A 203 7.61 5.02 16.38
C GLU A 203 8.23 5.31 15.01
N GLU A 204 9.46 4.83 14.77
CA GLU A 204 10.19 4.97 13.51
C GLU A 204 10.78 3.63 13.05
N ILE A 205 10.45 3.21 11.84
CA ILE A 205 10.89 1.97 11.22
C ILE A 205 11.66 2.30 9.93
N LEU A 206 12.93 1.96 9.92
CA LEU A 206 13.82 2.22 8.80
C LEU A 206 13.65 1.17 7.70
N LEU A 207 13.39 1.59 6.47
CA LEU A 207 13.35 0.74 5.28
C LEU A 207 14.75 0.68 4.64
N ALA A 208 15.65 -0.10 5.24
CA ALA A 208 16.97 -0.40 4.68
C ALA A 208 16.93 -1.73 3.92
N VAL A 209 17.91 -1.96 3.06
CA VAL A 209 18.02 -3.17 2.22
C VAL A 209 18.01 -4.48 3.03
N THR A 210 18.60 -4.48 4.21
CA THR A 210 18.59 -5.64 5.11
C THR A 210 17.96 -5.27 6.46
N PRO A 211 16.85 -5.92 6.85
CA PRO A 211 16.24 -5.66 8.16
C PRO A 211 17.15 -6.18 9.28
N PRO A 212 17.41 -5.39 10.33
CA PRO A 212 18.30 -5.81 11.41
C PRO A 212 17.68 -6.81 12.40
N ASP A 213 16.38 -7.17 12.32
CA ASP A 213 15.65 -7.68 13.48
C ASP A 213 14.47 -8.63 13.22
N ASN A 214 14.36 -9.28 12.06
CA ASN A 214 13.26 -10.19 11.69
C ASN A 214 11.84 -9.59 11.86
N GLU A 215 11.70 -8.27 11.93
CA GLU A 215 10.39 -7.60 12.05
C GLU A 215 9.74 -7.39 10.69
N ARG A 216 10.49 -7.57 9.60
CA ARG A 216 10.02 -7.41 8.22
C ARG A 216 10.80 -8.30 7.27
N ILE A 217 10.22 -8.47 6.08
CA ILE A 217 10.88 -9.05 4.90
C ILE A 217 10.78 -8.06 3.73
N SER A 218 11.57 -8.26 2.70
CA SER A 218 11.47 -7.50 1.46
C SER A 218 11.38 -8.40 0.24
N PHE A 219 10.68 -7.92 -0.76
CA PHE A 219 10.55 -8.53 -2.07
C PHE A 219 11.21 -7.62 -3.10
N HIS A 220 12.00 -8.19 -4.00
CA HIS A 220 12.68 -7.44 -5.05
C HIS A 220 12.69 -8.19 -6.38
N GLY A 221 12.80 -7.46 -7.47
CA GLY A 221 13.12 -8.01 -8.78
C GLY A 221 14.62 -7.93 -9.04
N ASN A 222 15.06 -8.49 -10.16
CA ASN A 222 16.47 -8.44 -10.59
C ASN A 222 16.69 -7.57 -11.83
N GLU A 223 15.69 -6.82 -12.27
CA GLU A 223 15.73 -6.06 -13.50
C GLU A 223 15.89 -4.56 -13.23
N SER A 224 16.95 -3.96 -13.77
CA SER A 224 17.20 -2.52 -13.66
C SER A 224 16.05 -1.73 -14.29
N GLY A 225 15.44 -0.83 -13.53
CA GLY A 225 14.28 -0.04 -13.97
C GLY A 225 12.94 -0.76 -13.88
N GLY A 226 12.87 -1.97 -13.32
CA GLY A 226 11.67 -2.79 -13.26
C GLY A 226 10.53 -2.23 -12.41
N THR A 227 10.84 -1.35 -11.43
CA THR A 227 9.87 -0.66 -10.58
C THR A 227 8.96 -1.57 -9.73
N VAL A 228 9.51 -2.64 -9.15
CA VAL A 228 8.80 -3.48 -8.18
C VAL A 228 8.24 -2.62 -7.03
N GLY A 229 6.99 -2.85 -6.63
CA GLY A 229 6.35 -2.03 -5.59
C GLY A 229 5.73 -0.72 -6.10
N TRP A 230 5.53 -0.58 -7.42
CA TRP A 230 4.75 0.52 -7.97
C TRP A 230 3.29 0.51 -7.49
N SER A 231 2.70 -0.66 -7.41
CA SER A 231 1.39 -0.91 -6.79
C SER A 231 1.47 -2.17 -5.94
N VAL A 232 0.83 -2.18 -4.79
CA VAL A 232 0.80 -3.31 -3.85
C VAL A 232 -0.59 -3.41 -3.22
N ASP A 233 -1.04 -4.63 -2.96
CA ASP A 233 -2.26 -4.91 -2.21
C ASP A 233 -2.25 -6.36 -1.70
N THR A 234 -3.16 -6.72 -0.80
CA THR A 234 -3.47 -8.13 -0.56
C THR A 234 -4.12 -8.75 -1.80
N ALA A 235 -3.92 -10.02 -2.00
CA ALA A 235 -4.63 -10.82 -3.00
C ALA A 235 -5.75 -11.67 -2.36
N GLY A 236 -5.85 -11.65 -1.00
CA GLY A 236 -6.65 -12.60 -0.25
C GLY A 236 -6.10 -14.02 -0.39
N ASP A 237 -6.86 -15.03 0.01
CA ASP A 237 -6.47 -16.43 -0.10
C ASP A 237 -6.78 -16.99 -1.51
N MET A 238 -5.91 -16.66 -2.49
CA MET A 238 -6.09 -17.07 -3.90
C MET A 238 -5.91 -18.58 -4.12
N ASN A 239 -5.16 -19.25 -3.24
CA ASN A 239 -4.83 -20.67 -3.42
C ASN A 239 -5.63 -21.58 -2.48
N GLY A 240 -6.37 -21.05 -1.50
CA GLY A 240 -7.23 -21.78 -0.58
C GLY A 240 -6.48 -22.53 0.52
N ASP A 241 -5.28 -22.07 0.89
CA ASP A 241 -4.44 -22.71 1.91
C ASP A 241 -4.65 -22.13 3.33
N GLY A 242 -5.38 -21.03 3.43
CA GLY A 242 -5.73 -20.37 4.68
C GLY A 242 -4.78 -19.26 5.11
N TYR A 243 -3.84 -18.87 4.28
CA TYR A 243 -3.00 -17.69 4.40
C TYR A 243 -3.44 -16.65 3.36
N ASP A 244 -3.42 -15.39 3.70
CA ASP A 244 -3.62 -14.36 2.69
C ASP A 244 -2.39 -14.23 1.79
N ASP A 245 -2.61 -13.97 0.51
CA ASP A 245 -1.58 -13.78 -0.50
C ASP A 245 -1.37 -12.30 -0.79
N ILE A 246 -0.28 -11.93 -1.43
CA ILE A 246 -0.02 -10.54 -1.86
C ILE A 246 0.16 -10.41 -3.36
N VAL A 247 -0.20 -9.23 -3.87
CA VAL A 247 -0.01 -8.84 -5.25
C VAL A 247 0.88 -7.61 -5.36
N ILE A 248 1.92 -7.68 -6.19
CA ILE A 248 2.92 -6.63 -6.39
C ILE A 248 3.05 -6.31 -7.87
N GLY A 249 2.82 -5.05 -8.25
CA GLY A 249 3.00 -4.58 -9.61
C GLY A 249 4.39 -4.01 -9.87
N ALA A 250 4.92 -4.32 -11.05
CA ALA A 250 6.21 -3.88 -11.58
C ALA A 250 6.05 -3.49 -13.07
N PHE A 251 5.38 -2.39 -13.31
CA PHE A 251 4.84 -2.06 -14.63
C PHE A 251 5.90 -1.73 -15.69
N HIS A 252 7.11 -1.39 -15.30
CA HIS A 252 8.24 -1.15 -16.22
C HIS A 252 9.11 -2.39 -16.45
N SER A 253 8.87 -3.48 -15.72
CA SER A 253 9.62 -4.72 -15.95
C SER A 253 9.39 -5.26 -17.35
N ASP A 254 10.45 -5.80 -17.93
CA ASP A 254 10.40 -6.47 -19.23
C ASP A 254 9.80 -7.87 -19.03
N SER A 255 8.61 -8.11 -19.53
CA SER A 255 7.95 -9.40 -19.35
C SER A 255 8.66 -10.53 -20.09
N HIS A 256 9.33 -10.19 -21.20
CA HIS A 256 10.18 -11.08 -22.00
C HIS A 256 11.02 -10.25 -22.99
N SER A 257 12.02 -10.84 -23.62
CA SER A 257 13.00 -10.13 -24.46
C SER A 257 12.44 -9.22 -25.55
N ASP A 258 11.22 -9.48 -25.98
CA ASP A 258 10.55 -8.75 -27.07
C ASP A 258 9.46 -7.78 -26.54
N ALA A 259 9.21 -7.74 -25.22
CA ALA A 259 8.19 -6.93 -24.60
C ALA A 259 8.79 -5.98 -23.55
N VAL A 260 9.60 -5.03 -24.01
CA VAL A 260 10.17 -3.95 -23.18
C VAL A 260 9.06 -3.18 -22.49
N SER A 261 9.13 -3.03 -21.16
CA SER A 261 8.07 -2.46 -20.32
C SER A 261 6.69 -3.11 -20.55
N GLY A 262 6.67 -4.40 -20.82
CA GLY A 262 5.41 -5.15 -20.87
C GLY A 262 4.70 -5.15 -19.52
N GLY A 263 5.47 -5.02 -18.47
CA GLY A 263 5.03 -5.06 -17.09
C GLY A 263 4.88 -6.48 -16.56
N VAL A 264 5.17 -6.62 -15.28
CA VAL A 264 5.01 -7.89 -14.54
C VAL A 264 4.18 -7.64 -13.30
N THR A 265 3.26 -8.52 -13.02
CA THR A 265 2.57 -8.59 -11.73
C THR A 265 2.97 -9.87 -11.04
N TYR A 266 3.47 -9.75 -9.82
CA TYR A 266 3.87 -10.87 -9.00
C TYR A 266 2.77 -11.17 -7.99
N ILE A 267 2.42 -12.43 -7.83
CA ILE A 267 1.58 -12.93 -6.76
C ILE A 267 2.47 -13.84 -5.89
N VAL A 268 2.54 -13.55 -4.61
CA VAL A 268 3.32 -14.33 -3.63
C VAL A 268 2.35 -14.96 -2.66
N PHE A 269 2.40 -16.27 -2.55
CA PHE A 269 1.54 -17.00 -1.62
C PHE A 269 2.04 -16.85 -0.19
N GLY A 270 1.08 -16.62 0.72
CA GLY A 270 1.33 -16.62 2.15
C GLY A 270 1.77 -17.98 2.66
N ASP A 271 2.50 -18.00 3.75
CA ASP A 271 2.95 -19.20 4.46
C ASP A 271 3.50 -18.75 5.82
N SER A 272 3.72 -19.70 6.73
CA SER A 272 4.32 -19.41 8.01
C SER A 272 5.58 -18.53 7.88
N ARG A 273 5.77 -17.59 8.82
CA ARG A 273 6.91 -16.63 8.83
C ARG A 273 8.28 -17.27 8.56
N SER A 274 8.46 -18.54 8.96
CA SER A 274 9.71 -19.29 8.76
C SER A 274 9.98 -19.71 7.31
N ALA A 275 9.00 -19.64 6.42
CA ALA A 275 9.17 -19.96 5.01
C ALA A 275 9.90 -18.84 4.23
N PHE A 276 9.92 -17.62 4.78
CA PHE A 276 10.49 -16.44 4.15
C PHE A 276 11.89 -16.12 4.71
N THR A 277 12.70 -15.51 3.87
CA THR A 277 14.00 -14.93 4.22
C THR A 277 13.87 -13.42 4.35
N ASP A 278 14.88 -12.75 4.91
CA ASP A 278 14.89 -11.27 5.02
C ASP A 278 14.70 -10.57 3.67
N THR A 279 15.18 -11.21 2.59
CA THR A 279 15.03 -10.74 1.20
C THR A 279 14.57 -11.89 0.31
N ASN A 280 13.57 -11.65 -0.54
CA ASN A 280 12.95 -12.65 -1.40
C ASN A 280 12.97 -12.17 -2.85
N ASP A 281 13.61 -12.95 -3.72
CA ASP A 281 13.69 -12.67 -5.17
C ASP A 281 12.40 -13.12 -5.85
N LEU A 282 11.64 -12.18 -6.37
CA LEU A 282 10.38 -12.44 -7.09
C LEU A 282 10.57 -13.21 -8.39
N THR A 283 11.80 -13.33 -8.90
CA THR A 283 12.07 -14.14 -10.10
C THR A 283 12.17 -15.64 -9.80
N GLU A 284 12.24 -16.01 -8.50
CA GLU A 284 12.27 -17.41 -8.04
C GLU A 284 10.89 -18.00 -7.77
N LEU A 285 9.81 -17.29 -8.11
CA LEU A 285 8.45 -17.83 -8.03
C LEU A 285 8.27 -18.99 -9.00
N ASP A 286 7.80 -20.15 -8.50
CA ASP A 286 7.79 -21.43 -9.22
C ASP A 286 6.42 -22.07 -9.41
N GLY A 287 5.35 -21.37 -8.99
CA GLY A 287 3.97 -21.85 -9.02
C GLY A 287 3.51 -22.51 -7.71
N ASN A 288 4.45 -22.83 -6.77
CA ASN A 288 4.12 -23.34 -5.45
C ASN A 288 4.19 -22.22 -4.38
N ASN A 289 5.13 -21.30 -4.51
CA ASN A 289 5.31 -20.15 -3.62
C ASN A 289 4.73 -18.84 -4.19
N GLY A 290 4.09 -18.91 -5.35
CA GLY A 290 3.56 -17.78 -6.08
C GLY A 290 3.77 -17.92 -7.59
N PHE A 291 3.37 -16.90 -8.35
CA PHE A 291 3.49 -16.90 -9.81
C PHE A 291 3.57 -15.48 -10.36
N ARG A 292 3.81 -15.36 -11.67
CA ARG A 292 3.92 -14.10 -12.38
C ARG A 292 2.87 -13.99 -13.48
N LEU A 293 2.32 -12.80 -13.63
CA LEU A 293 1.49 -12.43 -14.76
C LEU A 293 2.28 -11.46 -15.63
N LEU A 294 2.52 -11.84 -16.86
CA LEU A 294 3.35 -11.11 -17.80
C LEU A 294 2.50 -10.28 -18.75
N GLY A 295 2.91 -9.05 -19.03
CA GLY A 295 2.33 -8.29 -20.14
C GLY A 295 2.74 -8.91 -21.49
N ASP A 296 1.83 -8.85 -22.46
CA ASP A 296 2.01 -9.54 -23.76
C ASP A 296 2.84 -8.72 -24.75
N ASN A 297 2.79 -7.38 -24.66
CA ASN A 297 3.35 -6.50 -25.68
C ASN A 297 4.22 -5.39 -25.05
N VAL A 298 5.02 -4.76 -25.90
CA VAL A 298 5.83 -3.57 -25.54
C VAL A 298 4.94 -2.46 -25.02
N ASN A 299 5.28 -1.91 -23.85
CA ASN A 299 4.55 -0.82 -23.18
C ASN A 299 3.11 -1.16 -22.78
N ASP A 300 2.81 -2.42 -22.53
CA ASP A 300 1.53 -2.84 -21.96
C ASP A 300 1.33 -2.31 -20.53
N TYR A 301 2.43 -2.19 -19.79
CA TYR A 301 2.43 -1.71 -18.41
C TYR A 301 1.53 -2.52 -17.47
N SER A 302 1.50 -3.85 -17.64
CA SER A 302 0.80 -4.77 -16.73
C SER A 302 1.29 -4.57 -15.30
N GLY A 303 0.37 -4.53 -14.31
CA GLY A 303 0.73 -4.22 -12.93
C GLY A 303 0.85 -2.73 -12.61
N TYR A 304 0.39 -1.83 -13.51
CA TYR A 304 0.31 -0.40 -13.19
C TYR A 304 -0.61 -0.11 -12.00
N SER A 305 -1.67 -0.89 -11.85
CA SER A 305 -2.54 -0.92 -10.68
C SER A 305 -2.96 -2.36 -10.41
N VAL A 306 -3.00 -2.74 -9.15
CA VAL A 306 -3.44 -4.06 -8.69
C VAL A 306 -4.38 -3.90 -7.51
N SER A 307 -5.31 -4.83 -7.33
CA SER A 307 -6.15 -4.89 -6.12
C SER A 307 -6.80 -6.25 -5.99
N THR A 308 -7.15 -6.62 -4.77
CA THR A 308 -8.05 -7.75 -4.50
C THR A 308 -9.47 -7.44 -4.94
N LEU A 309 -10.24 -8.48 -5.26
CA LEU A 309 -11.67 -8.41 -5.55
C LEU A 309 -12.49 -9.24 -4.54
N GLY A 310 -11.80 -10.01 -3.65
CA GLY A 310 -12.44 -11.09 -2.94
C GLY A 310 -12.93 -12.18 -3.91
N ASP A 311 -13.68 -13.14 -3.42
CA ASP A 311 -14.28 -14.22 -4.23
C ASP A 311 -15.44 -13.69 -5.09
N ILE A 312 -15.12 -13.10 -6.26
CA ILE A 312 -16.13 -12.46 -7.13
C ILE A 312 -16.98 -13.50 -7.90
N ASN A 313 -16.49 -14.72 -8.05
CA ASN A 313 -17.17 -15.77 -8.80
C ASN A 313 -17.90 -16.80 -7.90
N GLY A 314 -17.66 -16.78 -6.58
CA GLY A 314 -18.30 -17.64 -5.57
C GLY A 314 -17.74 -19.06 -5.54
N ASP A 315 -16.46 -19.28 -5.93
CA ASP A 315 -15.83 -20.60 -5.97
C ASP A 315 -15.02 -20.94 -4.70
N GLY A 316 -14.89 -19.99 -3.80
CA GLY A 316 -14.20 -20.13 -2.49
C GLY A 316 -12.74 -19.76 -2.50
N TYR A 317 -12.25 -19.12 -3.57
CA TYR A 317 -10.90 -18.55 -3.71
C TYR A 317 -11.01 -17.07 -3.99
N ASP A 318 -10.13 -16.27 -3.43
CA ASP A 318 -10.11 -14.84 -3.71
C ASP A 318 -9.52 -14.55 -5.09
N ASP A 319 -9.98 -13.47 -5.70
CA ASP A 319 -9.66 -13.06 -7.06
C ASP A 319 -8.98 -11.69 -7.06
N ILE A 320 -8.18 -11.40 -8.08
CA ILE A 320 -7.50 -10.11 -8.24
C ILE A 320 -7.84 -9.41 -9.55
N ILE A 321 -7.67 -8.09 -9.56
CA ILE A 321 -7.72 -7.28 -10.78
C ILE A 321 -6.36 -6.63 -11.04
N VAL A 322 -5.90 -6.70 -12.28
CA VAL A 322 -4.64 -6.12 -12.75
C VAL A 322 -4.93 -5.14 -13.88
N GLY A 323 -4.51 -3.89 -13.70
CA GLY A 323 -4.63 -2.84 -14.70
C GLY A 323 -3.47 -2.84 -15.69
N LYS A 324 -3.79 -2.68 -16.97
CA LYS A 324 -2.90 -2.60 -18.10
C LYS A 324 -3.29 -1.36 -18.94
N PRO A 325 -2.76 -0.17 -18.62
CA PRO A 325 -3.24 1.09 -19.19
C PRO A 325 -2.84 1.32 -20.66
N GLU A 326 -1.95 0.56 -21.23
CA GLU A 326 -1.41 0.70 -22.59
C GLU A 326 -1.25 2.14 -23.12
N ARG A 327 -0.09 2.52 -23.62
CA ARG A 327 0.17 3.91 -23.98
C ARG A 327 0.07 4.22 -25.48
N TYR A 328 0.23 3.25 -26.40
CA TYR A 328 0.56 3.58 -27.79
C TYR A 328 -0.11 2.78 -28.92
N ALA A 329 -0.71 1.61 -28.71
CA ALA A 329 -1.12 0.76 -29.83
C ALA A 329 -2.45 0.02 -29.74
N GLU A 330 -2.96 -0.26 -28.56
CA GLU A 330 -4.19 -1.02 -28.37
C GLU A 330 -5.14 -0.34 -27.38
N THR A 331 -6.29 -0.93 -27.12
CA THR A 331 -7.22 -0.42 -26.11
C THR A 331 -6.73 -0.79 -24.72
N PRO A 332 -6.73 0.14 -23.72
CA PRO A 332 -6.43 -0.18 -22.33
C PRO A 332 -7.31 -1.32 -21.80
N HIS A 333 -6.75 -2.19 -20.99
CA HIS A 333 -7.45 -3.34 -20.42
C HIS A 333 -7.27 -3.39 -18.90
N ALA A 334 -8.18 -4.10 -18.25
CA ALA A 334 -7.99 -4.66 -16.92
C ALA A 334 -8.33 -6.14 -16.98
N TYR A 335 -7.52 -6.96 -16.34
CA TYR A 335 -7.72 -8.40 -16.28
C TYR A 335 -8.15 -8.81 -14.88
N VAL A 336 -9.10 -9.71 -14.81
CA VAL A 336 -9.46 -10.43 -13.58
C VAL A 336 -8.84 -11.81 -13.64
N TYR A 337 -8.09 -12.15 -12.62
CA TYR A 337 -7.51 -13.48 -12.46
C TYR A 337 -8.19 -14.17 -11.28
N PHE A 338 -8.75 -15.35 -11.58
CA PHE A 338 -9.47 -16.15 -10.60
C PHE A 338 -8.52 -17.02 -9.80
N GLY A 339 -8.75 -17.05 -8.48
CA GLY A 339 -8.09 -17.95 -7.56
C GLY A 339 -8.41 -19.43 -7.87
N LYS A 340 -7.61 -20.36 -7.37
CA LYS A 340 -7.80 -21.81 -7.50
C LYS A 340 -6.82 -22.58 -6.64
N ALA A 341 -7.19 -23.78 -6.19
CA ALA A 341 -6.39 -24.61 -5.28
C ALA A 341 -4.98 -24.99 -5.79
N SER A 342 -4.71 -25.01 -7.10
CA SER A 342 -3.42 -25.41 -7.64
C SER A 342 -3.32 -25.19 -9.16
N GLY A 343 -2.15 -25.52 -9.73
CA GLY A 343 -1.91 -25.45 -11.17
C GLY A 343 -1.51 -24.06 -11.64
N TYR A 344 -0.93 -23.27 -10.77
CA TYR A 344 -0.20 -22.06 -11.12
C TYR A 344 1.14 -22.45 -11.76
N THR A 345 1.59 -21.65 -12.69
CA THR A 345 2.88 -21.85 -13.37
C THR A 345 3.72 -20.60 -13.17
N ALA A 346 5.03 -20.78 -13.07
CA ALA A 346 6.00 -19.70 -12.90
C ALA A 346 5.97 -18.68 -14.04
#